data_0a5dee96868fb33b6a23a43dbfadafac
#
_entry.id   0a5dee96868fb33b6a23a43dbfadafac
#
_cell.length_a   1.000
_cell.length_b   1.000
_cell.length_c   1.000
_cell.angle_alpha   90.00
_cell.angle_beta   90.00
_cell.angle_gamma   90.00
#
_symmetry.space_group_name_H-M   'P 1'
#
loop_
_entity.id
_entity.type
_entity.pdbx_description
1 polymer ?
#
loop_
_entity_poly.entity_id
_entity_poly.type
_entity_poly.pdbx_seq_one_letter_code
_entity_poly.pdbx_strand_id
1 'polypeptide(L)'
;LELTYSATGSKFRVWAPTADEVKLLLFDNGIEGAAYMMKNMHRSKNGTWVVAVSGDLKGKFYTFQIKTGEKWLNETPGMWVKAVGVNGKRAAIIDFNETNPEGWEKDKRPELKNVADIALYELHVRDFSMSPNSGMKNKGKFLAFTEQGTKNTVCQNVWLCTVHL
;
A
#
# COMPACT_ATOMS: atom_id res chain seq x y z
N LEU A 1 8.96 -6.95 9.41
CA LEU A 1 8.38 -6.62 8.09
C LEU A 1 7.89 -7.91 7.44
N GLU A 2 6.74 -7.83 6.78
CA GLU A 2 6.15 -8.96 6.05
C GLU A 2 6.87 -9.21 4.73
N LEU A 3 7.26 -8.16 4.05
CA LEU A 3 8.13 -8.18 2.88
C LEU A 3 9.38 -7.33 3.14
N THR A 4 10.54 -7.90 2.83
CA THR A 4 11.79 -7.17 2.65
C THR A 4 12.23 -7.40 1.21
N TYR A 5 12.20 -6.35 0.40
CA TYR A 5 12.54 -6.37 -1.01
C TYR A 5 13.97 -5.88 -1.25
N SER A 6 14.66 -6.49 -2.19
CA SER A 6 15.83 -5.96 -2.87
C SER A 6 15.87 -6.46 -4.33
N ALA A 7 16.61 -5.80 -5.20
CA ALA A 7 16.75 -6.20 -6.60
C ALA A 7 17.40 -7.60 -6.80
N THR A 8 18.12 -8.11 -5.79
CA THR A 8 18.74 -9.43 -5.84
C THR A 8 17.91 -10.53 -5.20
N GLY A 9 16.88 -10.16 -4.42
CA GLY A 9 16.01 -11.14 -3.79
C GLY A 9 15.06 -10.51 -2.77
N SER A 10 13.98 -11.21 -2.50
CA SER A 10 12.94 -10.80 -1.58
C SER A 10 12.75 -11.83 -0.48
N LYS A 11 12.52 -11.37 0.74
CA LYS A 11 12.22 -12.21 1.90
C LYS A 11 10.79 -11.93 2.36
N PHE A 12 9.99 -12.99 2.43
CA PHE A 12 8.61 -12.94 2.86
C PHE A 12 8.47 -13.56 4.25
N ARG A 13 7.59 -12.96 5.04
CA ARG A 13 7.25 -13.42 6.39
C ARG A 13 5.78 -13.20 6.65
N VAL A 14 5.10 -14.19 7.20
CA VAL A 14 3.73 -14.07 7.67
C VAL A 14 3.59 -14.65 9.08
N TRP A 15 2.75 -14.06 9.91
CA TRP A 15 2.44 -14.58 11.21
C TRP A 15 1.21 -15.48 11.12
N ALA A 16 1.40 -16.77 11.39
CA ALA A 16 0.36 -17.78 11.36
C ALA A 16 0.71 -18.89 12.37
N PRO A 17 0.56 -18.63 13.68
CA PRO A 17 1.07 -19.52 14.72
C PRO A 17 0.38 -20.89 14.75
N THR A 18 -0.89 -20.95 14.35
CA THR A 18 -1.72 -22.18 14.33
C THR A 18 -1.70 -22.89 12.97
N ALA A 19 -0.95 -22.39 12.01
CA ALA A 19 -0.86 -23.02 10.69
C ALA A 19 -0.05 -24.32 10.74
N ASP A 20 -0.48 -25.30 9.97
CA ASP A 20 0.27 -26.55 9.74
C ASP A 20 1.22 -26.41 8.54
N GLU A 21 0.74 -25.72 7.50
CA GLU A 21 1.54 -25.39 6.31
C GLU A 21 1.20 -23.98 5.83
N VAL A 22 2.18 -23.31 5.23
CA VAL A 22 2.00 -22.00 4.60
C VAL A 22 2.72 -21.98 3.25
N LYS A 23 2.05 -21.41 2.25
CA LYS A 23 2.60 -21.20 0.91
C LYS A 23 2.64 -19.71 0.58
N LEU A 24 3.69 -19.32 -0.11
CA LEU A 24 3.78 -18.06 -0.84
C LEU A 24 3.38 -18.33 -2.30
N LEU A 25 2.48 -17.53 -2.83
CA LEU A 25 2.09 -17.52 -4.24
C LEU A 25 2.53 -16.21 -4.87
N LEU A 26 3.15 -16.27 -6.06
CA LEU A 26 3.61 -15.10 -6.80
C LEU A 26 2.86 -14.99 -8.13
N PHE A 27 2.52 -13.74 -8.50
CA PHE A 27 1.70 -13.43 -9.66
C PHE A 27 2.31 -12.30 -10.48
N ASP A 28 2.09 -12.34 -11.78
CA ASP A 28 2.45 -11.26 -12.70
C ASP A 28 1.46 -10.10 -12.65
N ASN A 29 0.22 -10.37 -12.21
CA ASN A 29 -0.89 -9.44 -12.28
C ASN A 29 -1.56 -9.26 -10.91
N GLY A 30 -1.94 -8.03 -10.58
CA GLY A 30 -2.56 -7.66 -9.29
C GLY A 30 -4.06 -7.91 -9.20
N ILE A 31 -4.71 -8.33 -10.29
CA ILE A 31 -6.17 -8.46 -10.38
C ILE A 31 -6.58 -9.94 -10.48
N GLU A 32 -6.02 -10.66 -11.44
CA GLU A 32 -6.44 -12.02 -11.84
C GLU A 32 -5.26 -12.83 -12.38
N GLY A 33 -5.52 -14.05 -12.82
CA GLY A 33 -4.52 -14.98 -13.35
C GLY A 33 -3.97 -15.92 -12.29
N ALA A 34 -3.44 -17.05 -12.75
CA ALA A 34 -2.82 -18.05 -11.90
C ALA A 34 -1.46 -17.60 -11.35
N ALA A 35 -1.06 -18.14 -10.21
CA ALA A 35 0.28 -17.96 -9.70
C ALA A 35 1.30 -18.58 -10.66
N TYR A 36 2.32 -17.81 -11.07
CA TYR A 36 3.41 -18.34 -11.87
C TYR A 36 4.44 -19.11 -11.05
N MET A 37 4.47 -18.85 -9.74
CA MET A 37 5.36 -19.54 -8.80
C MET A 37 4.64 -19.78 -7.48
N MET A 38 4.88 -20.92 -6.88
CA MET A 38 4.41 -21.28 -5.54
C MET A 38 5.59 -21.84 -4.75
N LYS A 39 5.77 -21.39 -3.51
CA LYS A 39 6.82 -21.87 -2.62
C LYS A 39 6.27 -22.18 -1.24
N ASN A 40 6.62 -23.33 -0.69
CA ASN A 40 6.36 -23.65 0.70
C ASN A 40 7.22 -22.77 1.60
N MET A 41 6.63 -22.25 2.65
CA MET A 41 7.31 -21.46 3.66
C MET A 41 7.78 -22.35 4.81
N HIS A 42 8.78 -21.89 5.55
CA HIS A 42 9.33 -22.61 6.68
C HIS A 42 8.94 -21.92 7.99
N ARG A 43 8.57 -22.70 8.99
CA ARG A 43 8.25 -22.21 10.33
C ARG A 43 9.50 -21.52 10.95
N SER A 44 9.28 -20.38 11.56
CA SER A 44 10.31 -19.55 12.20
C SER A 44 9.87 -19.18 13.62
N LYS A 45 10.63 -18.31 14.29
CA LYS A 45 10.36 -17.89 15.68
C LYS A 45 9.01 -17.17 15.80
N ASN A 46 8.42 -17.26 16.99
CA ASN A 46 7.20 -16.54 17.40
C ASN A 46 5.98 -16.77 16.48
N GLY A 47 5.82 -18.01 15.99
CA GLY A 47 4.68 -18.38 15.15
C GLY A 47 4.70 -17.76 13.74
N THR A 48 5.85 -17.30 13.29
CA THR A 48 6.02 -16.77 11.93
C THR A 48 6.47 -17.86 10.95
N TRP A 49 6.19 -17.63 9.67
CA TRP A 49 6.64 -18.43 8.54
C TRP A 49 7.43 -17.54 7.60
N VAL A 50 8.51 -18.08 7.03
CA VAL A 50 9.44 -17.32 6.19
C VAL A 50 9.81 -18.09 4.93
N VAL A 51 10.07 -17.35 3.85
CA VAL A 51 10.70 -17.86 2.63
C VAL A 51 11.47 -16.76 1.95
N ALA A 52 12.56 -17.12 1.28
CA ALA A 52 13.32 -16.21 0.41
C ALA A 52 13.16 -16.63 -1.05
N VAL A 53 13.09 -15.64 -1.92
CA VAL A 53 13.03 -15.81 -3.38
C VAL A 53 14.12 -14.95 -3.99
N SER A 54 15.02 -15.57 -4.77
CA SER A 54 16.10 -14.86 -5.48
C SER A 54 15.56 -14.18 -6.74
N GLY A 55 16.25 -13.13 -7.16
CA GLY A 55 15.91 -12.35 -8.34
C GLY A 55 15.06 -11.13 -8.01
N ASP A 56 14.93 -10.25 -8.99
CA ASP A 56 14.13 -9.04 -8.88
C ASP A 56 12.65 -9.35 -9.06
N LEU A 57 11.87 -9.10 -8.03
CA LEU A 57 10.42 -9.29 -8.02
C LEU A 57 9.65 -7.96 -8.08
N LYS A 58 10.32 -6.83 -8.35
CA LYS A 58 9.65 -5.52 -8.48
C LYS A 58 8.54 -5.57 -9.54
N GLY A 59 7.38 -5.02 -9.20
CA GLY A 59 6.20 -5.02 -10.07
C GLY A 59 5.40 -6.32 -10.07
N LYS A 60 5.86 -7.36 -9.38
CA LYS A 60 5.10 -8.60 -9.16
C LYS A 60 4.17 -8.46 -7.96
N PHE A 61 3.30 -9.45 -7.80
CA PHE A 61 2.32 -9.51 -6.72
C PHE A 61 2.44 -10.82 -5.97
N TYR A 62 1.94 -10.84 -4.73
CA TYR A 62 1.95 -12.06 -3.92
C TYR A 62 0.72 -12.20 -3.04
N THR A 63 0.47 -13.45 -2.65
CA THR A 63 -0.44 -13.81 -1.56
C THR A 63 0.20 -14.90 -0.71
N PHE A 64 -0.34 -15.07 0.49
CA PHE A 64 -0.11 -16.25 1.32
C PHE A 64 -1.33 -17.15 1.29
N GLN A 65 -1.11 -18.45 1.34
CA GLN A 65 -2.15 -19.43 1.56
C GLN A 65 -1.78 -20.31 2.75
N ILE A 66 -2.71 -20.45 3.68
CA ILE A 66 -2.49 -21.08 4.98
C ILE A 66 -3.33 -22.35 5.05
N LYS A 67 -2.73 -23.43 5.58
CA LYS A 67 -3.42 -24.69 5.87
C LYS A 67 -3.58 -24.85 7.37
N THR A 68 -4.78 -25.23 7.80
CA THR A 68 -5.10 -25.58 9.20
C THR A 68 -5.87 -26.89 9.17
N GLY A 69 -5.33 -27.91 9.82
CA GLY A 69 -5.81 -29.29 9.69
C GLY A 69 -5.68 -29.77 8.25
N GLU A 70 -6.72 -30.31 7.70
CA GLU A 70 -6.72 -30.79 6.30
C GLU A 70 -7.15 -29.73 5.27
N LYS A 71 -7.52 -28.52 5.74
CA LYS A 71 -8.12 -27.48 4.89
C LYS A 71 -7.15 -26.36 4.55
N TRP A 72 -6.98 -26.08 3.26
CA TRP A 72 -6.38 -24.83 2.78
C TRP A 72 -7.42 -23.70 2.85
N LEU A 73 -7.04 -22.60 3.50
CA LEU A 73 -7.84 -21.37 3.56
C LEU A 73 -7.72 -20.59 2.26
N ASN A 74 -8.53 -19.55 2.13
CA ASN A 74 -8.43 -18.62 1.01
C ASN A 74 -7.08 -17.88 1.03
N GLU A 75 -6.64 -17.46 -0.14
CA GLU A 75 -5.46 -16.60 -0.29
C GLU A 75 -5.67 -15.25 0.41
N THR A 76 -4.59 -14.71 0.95
CA THR A 76 -4.57 -13.39 1.61
C THR A 76 -3.29 -12.64 1.24
N PRO A 77 -3.37 -11.31 1.01
CA PRO A 77 -2.18 -10.50 0.82
C PRO A 77 -1.31 -10.34 2.07
N GLY A 78 -1.88 -10.68 3.25
CA GLY A 78 -1.22 -10.52 4.55
C GLY A 78 -1.79 -9.35 5.36
N MET A 79 -1.39 -9.26 6.64
CA MET A 79 -1.89 -8.24 7.58
C MET A 79 -1.08 -6.93 7.55
N TRP A 80 0.21 -7.02 7.20
CA TRP A 80 1.17 -5.91 7.27
C TRP A 80 1.62 -5.46 5.87
N VAL A 81 0.79 -5.70 4.88
CA VAL A 81 1.04 -5.30 3.50
C VAL A 81 1.07 -3.77 3.40
N LYS A 82 2.05 -3.24 2.64
CA LYS A 82 2.24 -1.79 2.44
C LYS A 82 1.76 -1.28 1.09
N ALA A 83 1.63 -2.18 0.12
CA ALA A 83 1.14 -1.87 -1.22
C ALA A 83 0.32 -3.04 -1.74
N VAL A 84 -0.78 -2.76 -2.40
CA VAL A 84 -1.72 -3.77 -2.89
C VAL A 84 -2.12 -3.48 -4.34
N GLY A 85 -2.53 -4.52 -5.05
CA GLY A 85 -3.20 -4.42 -6.33
C GLY A 85 -4.67 -3.99 -6.17
N VAL A 86 -5.40 -4.05 -7.26
CA VAL A 86 -6.81 -3.62 -7.33
C VAL A 86 -7.66 -4.37 -6.29
N ASN A 87 -8.45 -3.63 -5.55
CA ASN A 87 -9.34 -4.12 -4.49
C ASN A 87 -8.64 -4.90 -3.38
N GLY A 88 -7.33 -4.71 -3.19
CA GLY A 88 -6.58 -5.33 -2.12
C GLY A 88 -6.44 -6.86 -2.21
N LYS A 89 -6.72 -7.48 -3.36
CA LYS A 89 -6.70 -8.94 -3.52
C LYS A 89 -5.30 -9.53 -3.41
N ARG A 90 -4.29 -8.82 -3.88
CA ARG A 90 -2.89 -9.24 -3.90
C ARG A 90 -1.99 -8.13 -3.38
N ALA A 91 -0.99 -8.48 -2.61
CA ALA A 91 0.06 -7.56 -2.20
C ALA A 91 0.98 -7.25 -3.38
N ALA A 92 1.42 -6.01 -3.51
CA ALA A 92 2.34 -5.56 -4.55
C ALA A 92 3.78 -5.48 -4.01
N ILE A 93 4.74 -5.90 -4.83
CA ILE A 93 6.16 -5.79 -4.55
C ILE A 93 6.69 -4.54 -5.24
N ILE A 94 6.96 -3.50 -4.46
CA ILE A 94 7.44 -2.22 -4.95
C ILE A 94 8.71 -1.79 -4.22
N ASP A 95 9.54 -1.02 -4.90
CA ASP A 95 10.62 -0.28 -4.24
C ASP A 95 10.10 1.08 -3.79
N PHE A 96 9.96 1.26 -2.48
CA PHE A 96 9.48 2.51 -1.92
C PHE A 96 10.42 3.70 -2.15
N ASN A 97 11.70 3.46 -2.42
CA ASN A 97 12.65 4.54 -2.74
C ASN A 97 12.32 5.20 -4.09
N GLU A 98 11.66 4.49 -4.98
CA GLU A 98 11.25 5.00 -6.30
C GLU A 98 9.87 5.68 -6.27
N THR A 99 9.16 5.67 -5.15
CA THR A 99 7.80 6.24 -5.07
C THR A 99 7.77 7.72 -4.70
N ASN A 100 8.89 8.27 -4.25
CA ASN A 100 8.98 9.68 -3.91
C ASN A 100 9.00 10.55 -5.18
N PRO A 101 8.14 11.57 -5.28
CA PRO A 101 8.21 12.53 -6.38
C PRO A 101 9.50 13.36 -6.30
N GLU A 102 9.87 13.97 -7.42
CA GLU A 102 11.01 14.89 -7.47
C GLU A 102 10.85 16.01 -6.44
N GLY A 103 11.92 16.26 -5.67
CA GLY A 103 11.94 17.28 -4.62
C GLY A 103 11.34 16.86 -3.28
N TRP A 104 10.87 15.61 -3.14
CA TRP A 104 10.30 15.10 -1.88
C TRP A 104 11.22 15.28 -0.68
N GLU A 105 12.52 15.12 -0.89
CA GLU A 105 13.54 15.29 0.15
C GLU A 105 13.67 16.73 0.67
N LYS A 106 13.15 17.71 -0.11
CA LYS A 106 13.12 19.15 0.26
C LYS A 106 11.81 19.55 0.90
N ASP A 107 10.80 18.67 0.83
CA ASP A 107 9.50 18.94 1.42
C ASP A 107 9.61 18.93 2.94
N LYS A 108 9.17 20.04 3.56
CA LYS A 108 9.17 20.20 5.01
C LYS A 108 7.74 20.40 5.47
N ARG A 109 7.26 19.46 6.26
CA ARG A 109 6.00 19.69 6.97
C ARG A 109 6.16 20.89 7.89
N PRO A 110 5.16 21.74 8.05
CA PRO A 110 5.17 22.78 9.06
C PRO A 110 5.26 22.20 10.46
N GLU A 111 5.87 22.97 11.31
CA GLU A 111 5.99 22.65 12.72
C GLU A 111 4.65 22.87 13.42
N LEU A 112 4.09 21.81 13.97
CA LEU A 112 2.90 21.89 14.81
C LEU A 112 3.35 22.15 16.25
N LYS A 113 3.07 23.36 16.75
CA LYS A 113 3.45 23.76 18.12
C LYS A 113 2.58 23.11 19.19
N ASN A 114 1.30 22.90 18.91
CA ASN A 114 0.36 22.31 19.85
C ASN A 114 -0.64 21.44 19.11
N VAL A 115 -0.88 20.23 19.60
CA VAL A 115 -1.87 19.30 19.03
C VAL A 115 -3.29 19.88 19.05
N ALA A 116 -3.61 20.74 20.04
CA ALA A 116 -4.90 21.41 20.12
C ALA A 116 -5.15 22.45 19.01
N ASP A 117 -4.11 22.84 18.26
CA ASP A 117 -4.24 23.79 17.15
C ASP A 117 -4.63 23.11 15.83
N ILE A 118 -4.83 21.78 15.84
CA ILE A 118 -5.23 21.04 14.65
C ILE A 118 -6.70 21.31 14.34
N ALA A 119 -6.97 21.85 13.14
CA ALA A 119 -8.29 21.86 12.54
C ALA A 119 -8.36 20.75 11.48
N LEU A 120 -9.28 19.81 11.67
CA LEU A 120 -9.51 18.71 10.73
C LEU A 120 -10.61 19.09 9.74
N TYR A 121 -10.32 18.92 8.45
CA TYR A 121 -11.31 19.05 7.39
C TYR A 121 -11.32 17.75 6.57
N GLU A 122 -12.41 17.00 6.66
CA GLU A 122 -12.62 15.76 5.91
C GLU A 122 -13.35 16.07 4.60
N LEU A 123 -12.86 15.53 3.52
CA LEU A 123 -13.47 15.70 2.21
C LEU A 123 -13.30 14.44 1.33
N HIS A 124 -14.22 14.29 0.40
CA HIS A 124 -14.11 13.30 -0.67
C HIS A 124 -13.43 13.95 -1.89
N VAL A 125 -12.27 13.42 -2.31
CA VAL A 125 -11.42 14.02 -3.37
C VAL A 125 -12.19 14.31 -4.65
N ARG A 126 -12.98 13.35 -5.11
CA ARG A 126 -13.78 13.53 -6.32
C ARG A 126 -14.81 14.63 -6.17
N ASP A 127 -15.61 14.56 -5.13
CA ASP A 127 -16.77 15.46 -4.96
C ASP A 127 -16.34 16.90 -4.71
N PHE A 128 -15.22 17.10 -4.02
CA PHE A 128 -14.67 18.41 -3.71
C PHE A 128 -14.47 19.28 -4.97
N SER A 129 -13.99 18.70 -6.06
CA SER A 129 -13.66 19.44 -7.28
C SER A 129 -14.68 19.29 -8.42
N MET A 130 -15.68 18.40 -8.27
CA MET A 130 -16.66 18.12 -9.34
C MET A 130 -17.67 19.23 -9.59
N SER A 131 -17.90 20.13 -8.62
CA SER A 131 -18.83 21.25 -8.80
C SER A 131 -18.49 22.04 -10.08
N PRO A 132 -19.50 22.43 -10.88
CA PRO A 132 -19.31 23.32 -12.03
C PRO A 132 -18.57 24.62 -11.66
N ASN A 133 -18.83 25.12 -10.47
CA ASN A 133 -18.29 26.40 -9.98
C ASN A 133 -16.97 26.26 -9.23
N SER A 134 -16.36 25.06 -9.19
CA SER A 134 -15.08 24.84 -8.49
C SER A 134 -13.89 25.61 -9.10
N GLY A 135 -14.02 26.03 -10.38
CA GLY A 135 -12.93 26.70 -11.09
C GLY A 135 -11.74 25.79 -11.42
N MET A 136 -11.83 24.50 -11.08
CA MET A 136 -10.75 23.54 -11.23
C MET A 136 -10.79 22.87 -12.61
N LYS A 137 -9.62 22.64 -13.20
CA LYS A 137 -9.45 21.95 -14.49
C LYS A 137 -9.42 20.43 -14.32
N ASN A 138 -8.69 19.93 -13.31
CA ASN A 138 -8.52 18.51 -13.04
C ASN A 138 -9.63 17.97 -12.11
N LYS A 139 -10.90 18.15 -12.50
CA LYS A 139 -12.06 17.75 -11.70
C LYS A 139 -12.03 16.26 -11.35
N GLY A 140 -12.36 15.96 -10.10
CA GLY A 140 -12.43 14.59 -9.57
C GLY A 140 -11.08 13.89 -9.39
N LYS A 141 -9.96 14.61 -9.49
CA LYS A 141 -8.60 14.05 -9.39
C LYS A 141 -7.81 14.71 -8.27
N PHE A 142 -6.82 14.01 -7.73
CA PHE A 142 -5.86 14.57 -6.76
C PHE A 142 -5.17 15.83 -7.28
N LEU A 143 -4.91 15.91 -8.58
CA LEU A 143 -4.29 17.08 -9.23
C LEU A 143 -5.11 18.36 -9.05
N ALA A 144 -6.41 18.31 -8.79
CA ALA A 144 -7.21 19.48 -8.48
C ALA A 144 -6.67 20.26 -7.26
N PHE A 145 -6.05 19.56 -6.30
CA PHE A 145 -5.49 20.17 -5.10
C PHE A 145 -4.18 20.93 -5.34
N THR A 146 -3.56 20.77 -6.50
CA THR A 146 -2.36 21.52 -6.91
C THR A 146 -2.68 22.81 -7.65
N GLU A 147 -3.94 23.05 -8.00
CA GLU A 147 -4.38 24.20 -8.78
C GLU A 147 -4.57 25.45 -7.89
N GLN A 148 -4.41 26.62 -8.54
CA GLN A 148 -4.48 27.92 -7.86
C GLN A 148 -5.82 28.16 -7.13
N GLY A 149 -6.94 27.69 -7.71
CA GLY A 149 -8.27 27.82 -7.12
C GLY A 149 -8.37 27.14 -5.77
N THR A 150 -7.80 25.96 -5.63
CA THR A 150 -7.75 25.21 -4.36
C THR A 150 -6.87 25.91 -3.33
N LYS A 151 -5.72 26.42 -3.76
CA LYS A 151 -4.80 27.15 -2.87
C LYS A 151 -5.45 28.38 -2.25
N ASN A 152 -6.30 29.09 -2.98
CA ASN A 152 -6.98 30.27 -2.50
C ASN A 152 -8.18 29.97 -1.60
N THR A 153 -8.82 28.81 -1.77
CA THR A 153 -10.08 28.50 -1.08
C THR A 153 -9.87 27.66 0.17
N VAL A 154 -8.89 26.75 0.17
CA VAL A 154 -8.74 25.75 1.25
C VAL A 154 -7.33 25.75 1.86
N CYS A 155 -6.30 26.07 1.09
CA CYS A 155 -4.93 25.71 1.44
C CYS A 155 -4.03 26.85 1.89
N GLN A 156 -4.48 28.09 2.01
CA GLN A 156 -3.58 29.15 2.52
C GLN A 156 -3.20 28.95 3.99
N ASN A 157 -4.01 28.21 4.76
CA ASN A 157 -3.73 27.95 6.18
C ASN A 157 -4.32 26.63 6.71
N VAL A 158 -4.67 25.67 5.85
CA VAL A 158 -5.29 24.40 6.28
C VAL A 158 -4.41 23.22 5.84
N TRP A 159 -4.03 22.39 6.79
CA TRP A 159 -3.30 21.15 6.59
C TRP A 159 -4.28 20.02 6.35
N LEU A 160 -4.27 19.45 5.17
CA LEU A 160 -5.02 18.25 4.89
C LEU A 160 -4.25 17.05 5.46
N CYS A 161 -4.67 16.56 6.61
CA CYS A 161 -4.01 15.42 7.26
C CYS A 161 -4.57 14.07 6.84
N THR A 162 -5.79 14.00 6.26
CA THR A 162 -6.41 12.74 5.85
C THR A 162 -7.33 12.97 4.68
N VAL A 163 -7.14 12.17 3.63
CA VAL A 163 -8.04 12.11 2.47
C VAL A 163 -8.66 10.72 2.45
N HIS A 164 -9.98 10.63 2.59
CA HIS A 164 -10.72 9.39 2.35
C HIS A 164 -11.02 9.26 0.85
N LEU A 165 -10.79 8.06 0.33
CA LEU A 165 -11.05 7.67 -1.05
C LEU A 165 -12.41 7.01 -1.19
#